data_6ecaea743219fddd90f2821f1dc50d2a
#
_entry.id   6ecaea743219fddd90f2821f1dc50d2a
#
_cell.length_a   1.000
_cell.length_b   1.000
_cell.length_c   1.000
_cell.angle_alpha   90.00
_cell.angle_beta   90.00
_cell.angle_gamma   90.00
#
_symmetry.space_group_name_H-M   'P 1'
#
loop_
_entity.id
_entity.type
_entity.pdbx_description
1 polymer ?
#
loop_
_entity_poly.entity_id
_entity_poly.type
_entity_poly.pdbx_seq_one_letter_code
_entity_poly.pdbx_strand_id
1 'polypeptide(L)'
;EDILGIILDDYGQLITGDGIFGSYAMLGRGYHIQAKAGKIINVLAPNPNCGFFISGGLGYLVNRVRIEFSSYASPPPNLSDDYVYGYDRMRGGFAYSGEIGYMYMSNSRVLNFSLSLEFTQAHTKSLREWDFNLMGPDNNRYTDRYVGLRLAIYIPTYKRTPSEYYYY
;
A
#
# COMPACT_ATOMS: atom_id res chain seq x y z
N GLU A 1 10.39 2.04 -17.26
CA GLU A 1 11.82 1.67 -17.02
C GLU A 1 11.89 0.17 -16.85
N ASP A 2 12.63 -0.49 -17.71
CA ASP A 2 12.72 -1.94 -17.73
C ASP A 2 13.63 -2.42 -16.60
N ILE A 3 13.07 -3.15 -15.63
CA ILE A 3 13.81 -3.64 -14.47
C ILE A 3 14.68 -4.85 -14.85
N LEU A 4 14.26 -5.61 -15.85
CA LEU A 4 14.89 -6.86 -16.27
C LEU A 4 15.59 -6.75 -17.62
N GLY A 5 15.77 -5.54 -18.18
CA GLY A 5 16.32 -5.34 -19.52
C GLY A 5 17.70 -5.97 -19.77
N ILE A 6 18.45 -6.25 -18.69
CA ILE A 6 19.77 -6.92 -18.79
C ILE A 6 19.62 -8.46 -18.86
N ILE A 7 18.46 -9.01 -18.47
CA ILE A 7 18.24 -10.46 -18.31
C ILE A 7 17.30 -11.01 -19.38
N LEU A 8 16.53 -10.13 -20.02
CA LEU A 8 15.62 -10.49 -21.09
C LEU A 8 16.36 -10.57 -22.42
N ASP A 9 15.92 -11.49 -23.29
CA ASP A 9 16.37 -11.54 -24.67
C ASP A 9 15.79 -10.37 -25.50
N ASP A 10 16.19 -10.27 -26.78
CA ASP A 10 15.71 -9.25 -27.72
C ASP A 10 14.19 -9.29 -27.96
N TYR A 11 13.53 -10.37 -27.58
CA TYR A 11 12.07 -10.58 -27.67
C TYR A 11 11.35 -10.38 -26.34
N GLY A 12 12.03 -9.97 -25.27
CA GLY A 12 11.46 -9.77 -23.94
C GLY A 12 11.17 -11.08 -23.20
N GLN A 13 11.82 -12.19 -23.58
CA GLN A 13 11.64 -13.49 -22.95
C GLN A 13 12.76 -13.75 -21.94
N LEU A 14 12.40 -14.40 -20.83
CA LEU A 14 13.35 -14.80 -19.80
C LEU A 14 13.79 -16.25 -20.02
N ILE A 15 15.10 -16.49 -20.01
CA ILE A 15 15.66 -17.83 -20.02
C ILE A 15 15.81 -18.30 -18.57
N THR A 16 15.16 -19.39 -18.22
CA THR A 16 15.23 -20.01 -16.87
C THR A 16 16.55 -20.74 -16.65
N GLY A 17 16.83 -21.15 -15.41
CA GLY A 17 18.00 -21.95 -15.06
C GLY A 17 18.05 -23.30 -15.79
N ASP A 18 16.91 -23.81 -16.26
CA ASP A 18 16.80 -25.05 -17.03
C ASP A 18 16.97 -24.84 -18.54
N GLY A 19 17.27 -23.61 -18.98
CA GLY A 19 17.50 -23.27 -20.40
C GLY A 19 16.22 -23.17 -21.24
N ILE A 20 15.06 -23.10 -20.62
CA ILE A 20 13.75 -22.96 -21.31
C ILE A 20 13.20 -21.56 -21.11
N PHE A 21 12.32 -21.11 -22.00
CA PHE A 21 11.60 -19.85 -21.83
C PHE A 21 10.59 -19.95 -20.68
N GLY A 22 10.71 -19.04 -19.72
CA GLY A 22 9.82 -18.95 -18.56
C GLY A 22 8.96 -17.69 -18.57
N SER A 23 7.76 -17.79 -18.03
CA SER A 23 6.93 -16.63 -17.72
C SER A 23 7.27 -16.09 -16.34
N TYR A 24 7.29 -14.78 -16.22
CA TYR A 24 7.49 -14.07 -14.95
C TYR A 24 6.40 -13.04 -14.75
N ALA A 25 6.18 -12.68 -13.50
CA ALA A 25 5.28 -11.60 -13.11
C ALA A 25 6.00 -10.64 -12.16
N MET A 26 5.82 -9.35 -12.39
CA MET A 26 6.31 -8.31 -11.49
C MET A 26 5.15 -7.79 -10.65
N LEU A 27 5.26 -7.93 -9.33
CA LEU A 27 4.24 -7.52 -8.39
C LEU A 27 4.78 -6.41 -7.47
N GLY A 28 4.08 -5.28 -7.44
CA GLY A 28 4.36 -4.26 -6.43
C GLY A 28 3.94 -4.76 -5.05
N ARG A 29 4.88 -4.78 -4.10
CA ARG A 29 4.60 -5.12 -2.69
C ARG A 29 5.19 -4.07 -1.78
N GLY A 30 4.48 -3.80 -0.68
CA GLY A 30 4.95 -2.83 0.28
C GLY A 30 4.04 -2.72 1.48
N TYR A 31 4.40 -1.83 2.37
CA TYR A 31 3.55 -1.46 3.50
C TYR A 31 3.62 0.05 3.72
N HIS A 32 2.54 0.58 4.26
CA HIS A 32 2.41 1.97 4.63
C HIS A 32 1.89 2.06 6.06
N ILE A 33 2.70 2.60 6.96
CA ILE A 33 2.32 2.85 8.35
C ILE A 33 2.11 4.34 8.50
N GLN A 34 0.93 4.75 8.95
CA GLN A 34 0.59 6.16 9.08
C GLN A 34 -0.28 6.44 10.30
N ALA A 35 -0.10 7.63 10.88
CA ALA A 35 -1.00 8.22 11.85
C ALA A 35 -1.83 9.30 11.15
N LYS A 36 -3.16 9.25 11.31
CA LYS A 36 -4.11 10.20 10.72
C LYS A 36 -4.88 10.93 11.80
N ALA A 37 -5.15 12.21 11.55
CA ALA A 37 -6.07 13.02 12.33
C ALA A 37 -7.02 13.77 11.39
N GLY A 38 -8.28 13.93 11.81
CA GLY A 38 -9.28 14.56 10.95
C GLY A 38 -10.46 15.12 11.72
N LYS A 39 -11.35 15.76 10.98
CA LYS A 39 -12.57 16.35 11.50
C LYS A 39 -13.77 15.93 10.65
N ILE A 40 -14.87 15.64 11.32
CA ILE A 40 -16.16 15.41 10.70
C ILE A 40 -16.95 16.72 10.72
N ILE A 41 -17.53 17.06 9.56
CA ILE A 41 -18.41 18.20 9.38
C ILE A 41 -19.81 17.64 9.17
N ASN A 42 -20.69 17.87 10.15
CA ASN A 42 -22.05 17.35 10.11
C ASN A 42 -22.87 18.10 9.05
N VAL A 43 -23.09 17.43 7.91
CA VAL A 43 -23.90 17.92 6.81
C VAL A 43 -24.70 16.75 6.24
N LEU A 44 -26.00 16.96 6.00
CA LEU A 44 -26.93 15.95 5.44
C LEU A 44 -26.97 14.64 6.26
N ALA A 45 -27.00 14.75 7.56
CA ALA A 45 -26.76 13.63 8.44
C ALA A 45 -27.91 13.36 9.40
N PRO A 46 -28.27 12.08 9.65
CA PRO A 46 -29.32 11.71 10.61
C PRO A 46 -28.88 11.88 12.07
N ASN A 47 -27.58 11.99 12.34
CA ASN A 47 -27.04 12.22 13.69
C ASN A 47 -25.72 13.02 13.65
N PRO A 48 -25.25 13.57 14.81
CA PRO A 48 -24.04 14.41 14.88
C PRO A 48 -22.75 13.74 14.44
N ASN A 49 -22.70 12.41 14.40
CA ASN A 49 -21.52 11.63 14.05
C ASN A 49 -21.45 11.28 12.55
N CYS A 50 -22.44 11.72 11.78
CA CYS A 50 -22.47 11.54 10.33
C CYS A 50 -22.02 12.82 9.64
N GLY A 51 -21.50 12.71 8.44
CA GLY A 51 -21.20 13.84 7.59
C GLY A 51 -19.94 13.68 6.76
N PHE A 52 -19.56 14.75 6.10
CA PHE A 52 -18.30 14.81 5.41
C PHE A 52 -17.14 14.83 6.42
N PHE A 53 -16.09 14.11 6.11
CA PHE A 53 -14.87 14.18 6.90
C PHE A 53 -13.67 14.51 6.01
N ILE A 54 -12.73 15.22 6.64
CA ILE A 54 -11.44 15.51 6.06
C ILE A 54 -10.36 15.08 7.06
N SER A 55 -9.35 14.36 6.60
CA SER A 55 -8.24 13.96 7.44
C SER A 55 -6.90 14.13 6.74
N GLY A 56 -5.86 14.35 7.53
CA GLY A 56 -4.48 14.38 7.10
C GLY A 56 -3.66 13.37 7.90
N GLY A 57 -2.65 12.82 7.30
CA GLY A 57 -1.80 11.84 7.94
C GLY A 57 -0.33 11.97 7.57
N LEU A 58 0.51 11.49 8.46
CA LEU A 58 1.94 11.36 8.29
C LEU A 58 2.34 9.92 8.55
N GLY A 59 3.29 9.40 7.77
CA GLY A 59 3.70 8.02 7.88
C GLY A 59 5.00 7.71 7.18
N TYR A 60 5.26 6.43 7.09
CA TYR A 60 6.41 5.86 6.41
C TYR A 60 5.95 4.78 5.43
N LEU A 61 6.36 4.94 4.17
CA LEU A 61 6.04 4.03 3.08
C LEU A 61 7.27 3.22 2.72
N VAL A 62 7.10 1.92 2.55
CA VAL A 62 8.09 1.03 1.93
C VAL A 62 7.43 0.30 0.79
N ASN A 63 8.06 0.32 -0.37
CA ASN A 63 7.64 -0.44 -1.55
C ASN A 63 8.81 -1.18 -2.16
N ARG A 64 8.51 -2.29 -2.83
CA ARG A 64 9.47 -3.06 -3.62
C ARG A 64 8.77 -3.77 -4.76
N VAL A 65 9.50 -4.10 -5.79
CA VAL A 65 9.03 -4.97 -6.87
C VAL A 65 9.42 -6.41 -6.53
N ARG A 66 8.43 -7.29 -6.44
CA ARG A 66 8.66 -8.73 -6.32
C ARG A 66 8.54 -9.38 -7.69
N ILE A 67 9.57 -10.11 -8.06
CA ILE A 67 9.60 -10.89 -9.28
C ILE A 67 9.19 -12.32 -8.90
N GLU A 68 8.12 -12.82 -9.50
CA GLU A 68 7.62 -14.18 -9.30
C GLU A 68 7.74 -14.95 -10.61
N PHE A 69 8.28 -16.14 -10.53
CA PHE A 69 8.43 -17.06 -11.67
C PHE A 69 7.31 -18.10 -11.65
N SER A 70 6.99 -18.63 -12.82
CA SER A 70 6.08 -19.78 -12.93
C SER A 70 6.63 -20.94 -12.10
N SER A 71 5.73 -21.65 -11.38
CA SER A 71 6.07 -22.74 -10.45
C SER A 71 6.77 -23.93 -11.09
N TYR A 72 6.83 -23.98 -12.41
CA TYR A 72 7.43 -25.10 -13.18
C TYR A 72 8.83 -24.81 -13.72
N ALA A 73 9.39 -23.64 -13.41
CA ALA A 73 10.66 -23.23 -13.96
C ALA A 73 11.63 -22.86 -12.83
N SER A 74 12.86 -23.32 -12.92
CA SER A 74 13.91 -22.89 -12.01
C SER A 74 14.24 -21.42 -12.25
N PRO A 75 14.34 -20.58 -11.20
CA PRO A 75 14.73 -19.20 -11.39
C PRO A 75 16.12 -19.12 -12.07
N PRO A 76 16.35 -18.14 -12.94
CA PRO A 76 17.67 -17.96 -13.52
C PRO A 76 18.68 -17.65 -12.40
N PRO A 77 19.95 -18.06 -12.56
CA PRO A 77 20.97 -17.87 -11.54
C PRO A 77 21.12 -16.42 -11.09
N ASN A 78 20.92 -15.47 -11.99
CA ASN A 78 20.99 -14.02 -11.72
C ASN A 78 19.83 -13.50 -10.87
N LEU A 79 18.76 -14.27 -10.67
CA LEU A 79 17.58 -13.91 -9.90
C LEU A 79 17.33 -14.91 -8.76
N SER A 80 18.32 -15.72 -8.42
CA SER A 80 18.29 -16.64 -7.28
C SER A 80 18.90 -15.99 -6.04
N ASP A 81 18.43 -16.44 -4.86
CA ASP A 81 18.96 -16.07 -3.55
C ASP A 81 19.09 -14.55 -3.34
N ASP A 82 20.24 -14.08 -2.89
CA ASP A 82 20.50 -12.68 -2.57
C ASP A 82 20.60 -11.76 -3.79
N TYR A 83 20.85 -12.30 -4.97
CA TYR A 83 20.92 -11.50 -6.20
C TYR A 83 19.60 -10.81 -6.56
N VAL A 84 18.48 -11.39 -6.15
CA VAL A 84 17.14 -10.80 -6.37
C VAL A 84 17.02 -9.41 -5.73
N TYR A 85 17.78 -9.15 -4.66
CA TYR A 85 17.77 -7.87 -3.97
C TYR A 85 18.37 -6.70 -4.78
N GLY A 86 19.22 -6.99 -5.77
CA GLY A 86 19.74 -5.99 -6.69
C GLY A 86 18.75 -5.56 -7.78
N TYR A 87 17.63 -6.30 -7.93
CA TYR A 87 16.58 -6.02 -8.93
C TYR A 87 15.25 -5.58 -8.31
N ASP A 88 15.04 -5.79 -7.00
CA ASP A 88 13.74 -5.56 -6.36
C ASP A 88 13.40 -4.07 -6.13
N ARG A 89 14.34 -3.17 -6.39
CA ARG A 89 14.20 -1.70 -6.24
C ARG A 89 13.46 -1.30 -4.97
N MET A 90 13.84 -1.92 -3.84
CA MET A 90 13.22 -1.61 -2.57
C MET A 90 13.48 -0.16 -2.17
N ARG A 91 12.41 0.60 -1.99
CA ARG A 91 12.44 2.03 -1.63
C ARG A 91 11.64 2.27 -0.38
N GLY A 92 12.06 3.25 0.41
CA GLY A 92 11.31 3.67 1.58
C GLY A 92 11.54 5.12 1.92
N GLY A 93 10.53 5.71 2.56
CA GLY A 93 10.63 7.09 2.95
C GLY A 93 9.39 7.65 3.61
N PHE A 94 9.50 8.91 3.94
CA PHE A 94 8.44 9.67 4.61
C PHE A 94 7.27 9.93 3.66
N ALA A 95 6.05 9.70 4.15
CA ALA A 95 4.82 9.88 3.42
C ALA A 95 3.85 10.81 4.16
N TYR A 96 3.10 11.58 3.40
CA TYR A 96 1.96 12.33 3.90
C TYR A 96 0.72 11.99 3.07
N SER A 97 -0.42 11.98 3.74
CA SER A 97 -1.70 11.65 3.11
C SER A 97 -2.77 12.66 3.44
N GLY A 98 -3.68 12.83 2.50
CA GLY A 98 -4.93 13.55 2.65
C GLY A 98 -6.09 12.62 2.31
N GLU A 99 -7.18 12.72 3.03
CA GLU A 99 -8.37 11.91 2.81
C GLU A 99 -9.61 12.79 2.96
N ILE A 100 -10.54 12.65 2.02
CA ILE A 100 -11.84 13.28 2.06
C ILE A 100 -12.92 12.23 1.80
N GLY A 101 -13.99 12.26 2.56
CA GLY A 101 -15.02 11.26 2.40
C GLY A 101 -16.30 11.60 3.14
N TYR A 102 -17.24 10.66 3.11
CA TYR A 102 -18.49 10.73 3.83
C TYR A 102 -18.60 9.55 4.79
N MET A 103 -18.94 9.86 6.03
CA MET A 103 -19.17 8.89 7.09
C MET A 103 -20.65 8.84 7.42
N TYR A 104 -21.21 7.64 7.34
CA TYR A 104 -22.58 7.37 7.73
C TYR A 104 -22.60 6.47 8.98
N MET A 105 -23.25 6.96 10.02
CA MET A 105 -23.50 6.20 11.24
C MET A 105 -25.00 6.15 11.52
N SER A 106 -25.56 4.94 11.50
CA SER A 106 -26.99 4.73 11.73
C SER A 106 -27.36 4.96 13.20
N ASN A 107 -28.53 5.56 13.43
CA ASN A 107 -29.08 5.66 14.77
C ASN A 107 -29.41 4.30 15.41
N SER A 108 -29.70 3.28 14.59
CA SER A 108 -29.89 1.90 15.06
C SER A 108 -28.56 1.19 15.40
N ARG A 109 -27.42 1.83 15.16
CA ARG A 109 -26.06 1.35 15.45
C ARG A 109 -25.67 0.05 14.73
N VAL A 110 -26.46 -0.40 13.76
CA VAL A 110 -26.21 -1.67 13.05
C VAL A 110 -25.37 -1.44 11.80
N LEU A 111 -25.64 -0.35 11.07
CA LEU A 111 -24.98 -0.07 9.80
C LEU A 111 -24.17 1.22 9.90
N ASN A 112 -22.86 1.08 10.00
CA ASN A 112 -21.94 2.21 10.04
C ASN A 112 -20.86 1.98 8.97
N PHE A 113 -20.70 2.92 8.06
CA PHE A 113 -19.70 2.84 7.01
C PHE A 113 -19.15 4.21 6.62
N SER A 114 -18.02 4.23 5.99
CA SER A 114 -17.50 5.43 5.32
C SER A 114 -16.97 5.09 3.93
N LEU A 115 -17.14 6.04 3.03
CA LEU A 115 -16.55 6.02 1.70
C LEU A 115 -15.68 7.26 1.55
N SER A 116 -14.43 7.07 1.14
CA SER A 116 -13.47 8.17 1.01
C SER A 116 -12.53 8.00 -0.16
N LEU A 117 -12.01 9.13 -0.61
CA LEU A 117 -10.89 9.25 -1.54
C LEU A 117 -9.65 9.62 -0.74
N GLU A 118 -8.62 8.80 -0.86
CA GLU A 118 -7.33 9.01 -0.22
C GLU A 118 -6.26 9.34 -1.25
N PHE A 119 -5.48 10.37 -0.98
CA PHE A 119 -4.29 10.73 -1.72
C PHE A 119 -3.08 10.62 -0.80
N THR A 120 -2.05 9.91 -1.25
CA THR A 120 -0.79 9.78 -0.51
C THR A 120 0.37 10.16 -1.40
N GLN A 121 1.29 10.96 -0.89
CA GLN A 121 2.56 11.26 -1.53
C GLN A 121 3.70 10.91 -0.58
N ALA A 122 4.70 10.20 -1.10
CA ALA A 122 5.88 9.79 -0.34
C ALA A 122 7.15 10.28 -1.01
N HIS A 123 8.12 10.69 -0.20
CA HIS A 123 9.48 10.98 -0.64
C HIS A 123 10.37 9.83 -0.23
N THR A 124 10.72 9.00 -1.22
CA THR A 124 11.42 7.74 -0.99
C THR A 124 12.83 7.77 -1.53
N LYS A 125 13.67 6.91 -0.98
CA LYS A 125 15.02 6.63 -1.46
C LYS A 125 15.25 5.13 -1.49
N SER A 126 16.25 4.67 -2.24
CA SER A 126 16.65 3.28 -2.23
C SER A 126 17.03 2.83 -0.81
N LEU A 127 16.58 1.64 -0.43
CA LEU A 127 16.97 0.92 0.78
C LEU A 127 17.96 -0.20 0.45
N ARG A 128 18.36 -0.33 -0.82
CA ARG A 128 19.36 -1.29 -1.29
C ARG A 128 20.70 -0.62 -1.45
N GLU A 129 21.75 -1.36 -1.13
CA GLU A 129 23.14 -0.89 -1.28
C GLU A 129 23.58 -0.89 -2.74
N TRP A 130 22.98 -1.77 -3.56
CA TRP A 130 23.34 -1.95 -4.94
C TRP A 130 22.10 -2.14 -5.83
N ASP A 131 22.11 -1.51 -7.00
CA ASP A 131 21.14 -1.70 -8.08
C ASP A 131 21.88 -2.19 -9.33
N PHE A 132 21.52 -3.37 -9.83
CA PHE A 132 22.19 -3.97 -10.98
C PHE A 132 21.90 -3.23 -12.29
N ASN A 133 20.76 -2.56 -12.41
CA ASN A 133 20.47 -1.77 -13.61
C ASN A 133 21.33 -0.49 -13.68
N LEU A 134 21.66 0.07 -12.52
CA LEU A 134 22.54 1.24 -12.42
C LEU A 134 24.02 0.86 -12.30
N MET A 135 24.32 -0.43 -12.12
CA MET A 135 25.66 -0.94 -11.82
C MET A 135 26.33 -0.19 -10.65
N GLY A 136 25.53 0.19 -9.65
CA GLY A 136 25.99 0.98 -8.52
C GLY A 136 24.91 1.27 -7.50
N PRO A 137 25.25 2.05 -6.44
CA PRO A 137 24.28 2.48 -5.45
C PRO A 137 23.29 3.50 -6.04
N ASP A 138 22.00 3.30 -5.80
CA ASP A 138 20.97 4.27 -6.19
C ASP A 138 20.79 5.34 -5.09
N ASN A 139 21.41 6.50 -5.31
CA ASN A 139 21.35 7.66 -4.40
C ASN A 139 20.24 8.65 -4.77
N ASN A 140 19.39 8.32 -5.73
CA ASN A 140 18.33 9.20 -6.18
C ASN A 140 17.20 9.30 -5.16
N ARG A 141 16.50 10.42 -5.20
CA ARG A 141 15.26 10.62 -4.47
C ARG A 141 14.08 10.50 -5.41
N TYR A 142 13.08 9.78 -4.97
CA TYR A 142 11.87 9.52 -5.74
C TYR A 142 10.65 10.11 -5.05
N THR A 143 9.64 10.39 -5.84
CA THR A 143 8.34 10.83 -5.35
C THR A 143 7.29 9.84 -5.80
N ASP A 144 6.79 9.05 -4.85
CA ASP A 144 5.74 8.07 -5.08
C ASP A 144 4.38 8.68 -4.74
N ARG A 145 3.38 8.49 -5.61
CA ARG A 145 2.02 9.01 -5.44
C ARG A 145 1.02 7.89 -5.59
N TYR A 146 0.06 7.86 -4.67
CA TYR A 146 -1.04 6.90 -4.67
C TYR A 146 -2.35 7.64 -4.51
N VAL A 147 -3.35 7.19 -5.27
CA VAL A 147 -4.74 7.63 -5.16
C VAL A 147 -5.58 6.38 -5.02
N GLY A 148 -6.48 6.35 -4.04
CA GLY A 148 -7.29 5.18 -3.78
C GLY A 148 -8.67 5.53 -3.23
N LEU A 149 -9.62 4.65 -3.51
CA LEU A 149 -10.93 4.64 -2.85
C LEU A 149 -10.87 3.72 -1.65
N ARG A 150 -11.39 4.19 -0.52
CA ARG A 150 -11.46 3.43 0.72
C ARG A 150 -12.90 3.29 1.17
N LEU A 151 -13.34 2.04 1.32
CA LEU A 151 -14.58 1.68 1.98
C LEU A 151 -14.24 1.10 3.36
N ALA A 152 -14.83 1.63 4.41
CA ALA A 152 -14.68 1.11 5.77
C ALA A 152 -16.04 0.82 6.39
N ILE A 153 -16.15 -0.30 7.09
CA ILE A 153 -17.34 -0.71 7.86
C ILE A 153 -16.94 -0.68 9.34
N TYR A 154 -17.75 -0.03 10.16
CA TYR A 154 -17.53 0.11 11.59
C TYR A 154 -18.50 -0.79 12.36
N ILE A 155 -17.96 -1.73 13.11
CA ILE A 155 -18.75 -2.63 13.97
C ILE A 155 -18.63 -2.11 15.41
N PRO A 156 -19.70 -1.52 15.96
CA PRO A 156 -19.66 -1.02 17.32
C PRO A 156 -19.69 -2.17 18.33
N THR A 157 -18.72 -2.20 19.22
CA THR A 157 -18.66 -3.13 20.34
C THR A 157 -19.05 -2.42 21.62
N TYR A 158 -20.33 -2.46 21.98
CA TYR A 158 -20.81 -1.86 23.23
C TYR A 158 -21.04 -2.91 24.30
N LYS A 159 -20.56 -2.67 25.53
CA LYS A 159 -21.14 -3.28 26.71
C LYS A 159 -22.44 -2.54 27.04
N ARG A 160 -23.56 -3.24 27.00
CA ARG A 160 -24.83 -2.71 27.57
C ARG A 160 -24.65 -2.68 29.08
N THR A 161 -24.42 -1.51 29.64
CA THR A 161 -24.67 -1.25 31.08
C THR A 161 -26.11 -0.81 31.20
N PRO A 162 -26.95 -1.41 32.09
CA PRO A 162 -28.26 -0.90 32.38
C PRO A 162 -28.13 0.53 32.94
N SER A 163 -28.83 1.47 32.35
CA SER A 163 -28.72 2.88 32.71
C SER A 163 -29.44 3.25 34.00
N GLU A 164 -30.31 2.38 34.55
CA GLU A 164 -31.06 2.63 35.77
C GLU A 164 -31.32 1.33 36.54
N TYR A 165 -30.96 1.33 37.81
CA TYR A 165 -31.38 0.35 38.79
C TYR A 165 -32.49 0.97 39.62
N TYR A 166 -33.74 0.50 39.49
CA TYR A 166 -34.81 0.84 40.39
C TYR A 166 -34.80 -0.15 41.55
N TYR A 167 -34.50 0.36 42.75
CA TYR A 167 -34.72 -0.37 43.99
C TYR A 167 -36.11 0.00 44.50
N TYR A 168 -36.97 -0.97 44.65
CA TYR A 168 -38.24 -0.87 45.33
C TYR A 168 -38.08 -1.35 46.77
#